data_079673a91f0308e8023355fb27fa5f4e
#
_entry.id   079673a91f0308e8023355fb27fa5f4e
#
_cell.length_a   1.000
_cell.length_b   1.000
_cell.length_c   1.000
_cell.angle_alpha   90.00
_cell.angle_beta   90.00
_cell.angle_gamma   90.00
#
_symmetry.space_group_name_H-M   'P 1'
#
loop_
_entity.id
_entity.type
_entity.pdbx_description
1 polymer ?
#
loop_
_entity_poly.entity_id
_entity_poly.type
_entity_poly.pdbx_seq_one_letter_code
_entity_poly.pdbx_strand_id
1 'polypeptide(L)'
;MKICFVGGGNIAQAIIDGLLKSQLPPEAIVCIERNQEKIDLLKTQKIAVASFECLSGDVFDLIILAVKPKDALNVAQKIEDLAPHSNILTVVAGIGISKYPTSASIIRSMPNTASAYNKGITALYAEDQEAPAFKNACDLFERVGHIMVMENED
;
A
#
# COMPACT_ATOMS: atom_id res chain seq x y z
N MET A 1 -4.89 -9.51 -8.66
CA MET A 1 -4.57 -8.16 -8.15
C MET A 1 -3.06 -7.98 -8.16
N LYS A 2 -2.58 -6.89 -8.71
CA LYS A 2 -1.15 -6.56 -8.75
C LYS A 2 -0.89 -5.33 -7.88
N ILE A 3 0.02 -5.43 -6.92
CA ILE A 3 0.23 -4.45 -5.85
C ILE A 3 1.69 -4.00 -5.84
N CYS A 4 1.91 -2.69 -5.73
CA CYS A 4 3.23 -2.13 -5.53
C CYS A 4 3.31 -1.45 -4.16
N PHE A 5 4.23 -1.91 -3.31
CA PHE A 5 4.56 -1.23 -2.06
C PHE A 5 5.65 -0.21 -2.32
N VAL A 6 5.45 1.00 -1.86
CA VAL A 6 6.49 2.03 -1.85
C VAL A 6 6.97 2.18 -0.41
N GLY A 7 8.11 1.57 -0.11
CA GLY A 7 8.65 1.42 1.23
C GLY A 7 8.41 0.04 1.81
N GLY A 8 9.42 -0.54 2.43
CA GLY A 8 9.41 -1.88 3.02
C GLY A 8 9.59 -1.86 4.54
N GLY A 9 9.09 -0.84 5.24
CA GLY A 9 9.19 -0.72 6.69
C GLY A 9 8.35 -1.74 7.45
N ASN A 10 8.27 -1.58 8.77
CA ASN A 10 7.63 -2.59 9.64
C ASN A 10 6.17 -2.88 9.27
N ILE A 11 5.38 -1.83 9.01
CA ILE A 11 3.96 -2.04 8.68
C ILE A 11 3.80 -2.65 7.28
N ALA A 12 4.62 -2.22 6.31
CA ALA A 12 4.60 -2.81 4.98
C ALA A 12 4.95 -4.29 5.04
N GLN A 13 6.01 -4.63 5.79
CA GLN A 13 6.44 -6.02 5.95
C GLN A 13 5.35 -6.87 6.64
N ALA A 14 4.69 -6.32 7.65
CA ALA A 14 3.59 -7.02 8.32
C ALA A 14 2.45 -7.34 7.34
N ILE A 15 2.08 -6.39 6.51
CA ILE A 15 1.04 -6.60 5.49
C ILE A 15 1.50 -7.66 4.47
N ILE A 16 2.73 -7.56 3.99
CA ILE A 16 3.31 -8.54 3.05
C ILE A 16 3.29 -9.93 3.65
N ASP A 17 3.75 -10.08 4.88
CA ASP A 17 3.78 -11.39 5.57
C ASP A 17 2.37 -11.99 5.65
N GLY A 18 1.39 -11.18 6.02
CA GLY A 18 0.00 -11.63 6.09
C GLY A 18 -0.58 -12.01 4.73
N LEU A 19 -0.26 -11.23 3.69
CA LEU A 19 -0.71 -11.52 2.33
C LEU A 19 -0.15 -12.84 1.82
N LEU A 20 1.14 -13.11 2.06
CA LEU A 20 1.77 -14.36 1.67
C LEU A 20 1.17 -15.55 2.40
N LYS A 21 0.87 -15.39 3.70
CA LYS A 21 0.19 -16.43 4.49
C LYS A 21 -1.24 -16.68 4.00
N SER A 22 -1.89 -15.67 3.44
CA SER A 22 -3.23 -15.80 2.85
C SER A 22 -3.19 -16.44 1.47
N GLN A 23 -2.01 -16.87 1.02
CA GLN A 23 -1.76 -17.51 -0.27
C GLN A 23 -1.83 -16.55 -1.48
N LEU A 24 -1.68 -15.26 -1.26
CA LEU A 24 -1.44 -14.35 -2.37
C LEU A 24 -0.06 -14.69 -2.97
N PRO A 25 0.05 -14.94 -4.28
CA PRO A 25 1.34 -15.32 -4.85
C PRO A 25 2.34 -14.16 -4.76
N PRO A 26 3.62 -14.43 -4.45
CA PRO A 26 4.63 -13.38 -4.37
C PRO A 26 4.76 -12.54 -5.65
N GLU A 27 4.47 -13.14 -6.79
CA GLU A 27 4.50 -12.48 -8.10
C GLU A 27 3.48 -11.33 -8.22
N ALA A 28 2.46 -11.33 -7.38
CA ALA A 28 1.46 -10.25 -7.33
C ALA A 28 1.98 -8.99 -6.63
N ILE A 29 3.13 -9.07 -5.96
CA ILE A 29 3.68 -8.01 -5.13
C ILE A 29 5.02 -7.54 -5.68
N VAL A 30 5.15 -6.22 -5.83
CA VAL A 30 6.41 -5.54 -6.12
C VAL A 30 6.68 -4.56 -4.98
N CYS A 31 7.93 -4.42 -4.56
CA CYS A 31 8.29 -3.46 -3.53
C CYS A 31 9.39 -2.54 -4.03
N ILE A 32 9.16 -1.24 -3.90
CA ILE A 32 10.17 -0.20 -4.15
C ILE A 32 10.87 0.05 -2.83
N GLU A 33 12.13 -0.38 -2.73
CA GLU A 33 12.93 -0.29 -1.51
C GLU A 33 14.41 -0.10 -1.86
N ARG A 34 15.12 0.65 -1.05
CA ARG A 34 16.55 0.89 -1.24
C ARG A 34 17.43 0.44 -0.07
N ASN A 35 16.82 0.10 1.08
CA ASN A 35 17.56 -0.43 2.22
C ASN A 35 17.95 -1.88 1.95
N GLN A 36 19.25 -2.19 2.02
CA GLN A 36 19.75 -3.50 1.61
C GLN A 36 19.21 -4.65 2.48
N GLU A 37 19.08 -4.44 3.79
CA GLU A 37 18.55 -5.48 4.69
C GLU A 37 17.10 -5.83 4.34
N LYS A 38 16.29 -4.81 4.03
CA LYS A 38 14.91 -5.00 3.62
C LYS A 38 14.81 -5.66 2.25
N ILE A 39 15.67 -5.26 1.32
CA ILE A 39 15.77 -5.90 0.00
C ILE A 39 16.09 -7.39 0.14
N ASP A 40 17.06 -7.73 0.97
CA ASP A 40 17.48 -9.11 1.18
C ASP A 40 16.31 -9.95 1.74
N LEU A 41 15.57 -9.42 2.71
CA LEU A 41 14.39 -10.11 3.25
C LEU A 41 13.32 -10.33 2.18
N LEU A 42 13.01 -9.31 1.39
CA LEU A 42 12.01 -9.39 0.32
C LEU A 42 12.40 -10.45 -0.72
N LYS A 43 13.70 -10.53 -1.05
CA LYS A 43 14.21 -11.54 -1.97
C LYS A 43 14.03 -12.95 -1.43
N THR A 44 14.21 -13.17 -0.12
CA THR A 44 13.96 -14.48 0.49
C THR A 44 12.49 -14.88 0.37
N GLN A 45 11.60 -13.90 0.30
CA GLN A 45 10.16 -14.10 0.13
C GLN A 45 9.75 -14.18 -1.34
N LYS A 46 10.70 -14.11 -2.27
CA LYS A 46 10.48 -14.14 -3.72
C LYS A 46 9.68 -12.94 -4.24
N ILE A 47 9.74 -11.83 -3.54
CA ILE A 47 9.09 -10.57 -3.94
C ILE A 47 10.06 -9.77 -4.80
N ALA A 48 9.58 -9.28 -5.94
CA ALA A 48 10.36 -8.43 -6.82
C ALA A 48 10.64 -7.09 -6.15
N VAL A 49 11.89 -6.67 -6.16
CA VAL A 49 12.33 -5.36 -5.69
C VAL A 49 12.63 -4.51 -6.91
N ALA A 50 12.11 -3.30 -6.93
CA ALA A 50 12.21 -2.42 -8.08
C ALA A 50 12.57 -1.00 -7.65
N SER A 51 12.89 -0.17 -8.65
CA SER A 51 13.01 1.28 -8.49
C SER A 51 11.72 1.97 -8.93
N PHE A 52 11.63 3.28 -8.72
CA PHE A 52 10.44 4.06 -9.07
C PHE A 52 10.05 3.97 -10.54
N GLU A 53 11.00 3.72 -11.43
CA GLU A 53 10.76 3.62 -12.86
C GLU A 53 9.76 2.52 -13.22
N CYS A 54 9.59 1.51 -12.37
CA CYS A 54 8.60 0.46 -12.61
C CYS A 54 7.17 1.02 -12.68
N LEU A 55 6.91 2.16 -12.05
CA LEU A 55 5.59 2.79 -12.06
C LEU A 55 5.21 3.32 -13.44
N SER A 56 6.19 3.65 -14.28
CA SER A 56 5.93 4.11 -15.65
C SER A 56 5.66 2.98 -16.63
N GLY A 57 6.14 1.78 -16.32
CA GLY A 57 6.04 0.63 -17.24
C GLY A 57 4.97 -0.38 -16.88
N ASP A 58 4.61 -0.46 -15.61
CA ASP A 58 3.64 -1.45 -15.12
C ASP A 58 2.35 -0.78 -14.67
N VAL A 59 1.25 -1.54 -14.75
CA VAL A 59 -0.04 -1.11 -14.21
C VAL A 59 -0.31 -1.89 -12.92
N PHE A 60 -0.56 -1.15 -11.83
CA PHE A 60 -0.86 -1.72 -10.53
C PHE A 60 -2.31 -1.40 -10.14
N ASP A 61 -2.99 -2.37 -9.56
CA ASP A 61 -4.33 -2.15 -9.01
C ASP A 61 -4.30 -1.21 -7.81
N LEU A 62 -3.26 -1.34 -6.97
CA LEU A 62 -3.01 -0.48 -5.83
C LEU A 62 -1.53 -0.18 -5.70
N ILE A 63 -1.21 1.07 -5.39
CA ILE A 63 0.13 1.49 -4.97
C ILE A 63 0.02 1.81 -3.50
N ILE A 64 0.71 1.05 -2.65
CA ILE A 64 0.66 1.20 -1.20
C ILE A 64 1.80 2.09 -0.74
N LEU A 65 1.44 3.27 -0.25
CA LEU A 65 2.40 4.26 0.24
C LEU A 65 2.71 3.98 1.70
N ALA A 66 3.92 3.49 1.97
CA ALA A 66 4.36 3.04 3.28
C ALA A 66 5.73 3.63 3.66
N VAL A 67 5.92 4.90 3.38
CA VAL A 67 7.11 5.66 3.74
C VAL A 67 6.88 6.42 5.05
N LYS A 68 7.92 7.07 5.57
CA LYS A 68 7.79 7.91 6.76
C LYS A 68 6.91 9.13 6.46
N PRO A 69 6.16 9.64 7.46
CA PRO A 69 5.26 10.79 7.25
C PRO A 69 5.95 12.00 6.62
N LYS A 70 7.19 12.29 6.98
CA LYS A 70 7.94 13.41 6.42
C LYS A 70 8.21 13.31 4.92
N ASP A 71 8.20 12.09 4.38
CA ASP A 71 8.48 11.83 2.97
C ASP A 71 7.22 11.61 2.14
N ALA A 72 6.07 11.43 2.79
CA ALA A 72 4.85 10.95 2.14
C ALA A 72 4.36 11.83 0.98
N LEU A 73 4.30 13.14 1.18
CA LEU A 73 3.79 14.05 0.15
C LEU A 73 4.74 14.13 -1.05
N ASN A 74 6.04 14.15 -0.80
CA ASN A 74 7.03 14.16 -1.88
C ASN A 74 7.00 12.86 -2.68
N VAL A 75 6.86 11.72 -2.00
CA VAL A 75 6.77 10.43 -2.67
C VAL A 75 5.45 10.31 -3.44
N ALA A 76 4.34 10.78 -2.88
CA ALA A 76 3.06 10.80 -3.58
C ALA A 76 3.14 11.64 -4.87
N GLN A 77 3.83 12.78 -4.84
CA GLN A 77 4.05 13.60 -6.02
C GLN A 77 4.88 12.84 -7.07
N LYS A 78 5.90 12.13 -6.64
CA LYS A 78 6.73 11.32 -7.54
C LYS A 78 5.91 10.20 -8.20
N ILE A 79 5.02 9.58 -7.45
CA ILE A 79 4.09 8.58 -8.00
C ILE A 79 3.20 9.22 -9.06
N GLU A 80 2.63 10.38 -8.77
CA GLU A 80 1.78 11.11 -9.72
C GLU A 80 2.52 11.45 -11.01
N ASP A 81 3.78 11.88 -10.89
CA ASP A 81 4.59 12.25 -12.05
C ASP A 81 4.90 11.04 -12.94
N LEU A 82 5.11 9.86 -12.35
CA LEU A 82 5.46 8.63 -13.07
C LEU A 82 4.24 7.84 -13.54
N ALA A 83 3.17 7.88 -12.77
CA ALA A 83 1.96 7.10 -13.02
C ALA A 83 0.72 7.92 -12.64
N PRO A 84 0.37 8.93 -13.46
CA PRO A 84 -0.81 9.76 -13.18
C PRO A 84 -2.08 8.92 -13.15
N HIS A 85 -3.03 9.34 -12.32
CA HIS A 85 -4.32 8.66 -12.09
C HIS A 85 -4.21 7.27 -11.44
N SER A 86 -3.13 7.03 -10.70
CA SER A 86 -2.97 5.79 -9.93
C SER A 86 -3.90 5.75 -8.72
N ASN A 87 -4.16 4.54 -8.25
CA ASN A 87 -4.89 4.31 -7.00
C ASN A 87 -3.87 4.15 -5.88
N ILE A 88 -3.81 5.14 -4.98
CA ILE A 88 -2.85 5.16 -3.88
C ILE A 88 -3.56 4.80 -2.59
N LEU A 89 -3.11 3.73 -1.95
CA LEU A 89 -3.52 3.35 -0.61
C LEU A 89 -2.41 3.76 0.35
N THR A 90 -2.70 4.72 1.23
CA THR A 90 -1.70 5.19 2.18
C THR A 90 -1.90 4.55 3.55
N VAL A 91 -0.79 4.11 4.15
CA VAL A 91 -0.76 3.66 5.55
C VAL A 91 -0.14 4.74 6.46
N VAL A 92 0.16 5.90 5.89
CA VAL A 92 0.82 6.99 6.62
C VAL A 92 -0.20 7.73 7.47
N ALA A 93 0.04 7.77 8.79
CA ALA A 93 -0.84 8.45 9.74
C ALA A 93 -0.69 9.97 9.66
N GLY A 94 -1.76 10.68 10.02
CA GLY A 94 -1.72 12.12 10.25
C GLY A 94 -1.80 13.01 9.02
N ILE A 95 -1.98 12.45 7.83
CA ILE A 95 -2.08 13.23 6.59
C ILE A 95 -3.44 12.98 5.94
N GLY A 96 -4.27 14.03 5.86
CA GLY A 96 -5.58 13.95 5.24
C GLY A 96 -5.51 13.86 3.72
N ILE A 97 -6.55 13.33 3.11
CA ILE A 97 -6.63 13.13 1.65
C ILE A 97 -6.35 14.41 0.88
N SER A 98 -6.89 15.54 1.34
CA SER A 98 -6.74 16.83 0.67
C SER A 98 -5.30 17.35 0.61
N LYS A 99 -4.41 16.80 1.43
CA LYS A 99 -3.00 17.17 1.45
C LYS A 99 -2.17 16.52 0.35
N TYR A 100 -2.65 15.41 -0.18
CA TYR A 100 -1.91 14.69 -1.22
C TYR A 100 -2.02 15.42 -2.56
N PRO A 101 -0.89 15.71 -3.23
CA PRO A 101 -0.87 16.51 -4.45
C PRO A 101 -1.14 15.66 -5.71
N THR A 102 -2.22 14.90 -5.71
CA THR A 102 -2.45 13.93 -6.78
C THR A 102 -3.88 14.01 -7.31
N SER A 103 -4.06 13.74 -8.58
CA SER A 103 -5.37 13.52 -9.21
C SER A 103 -5.85 12.07 -9.04
N ALA A 104 -5.04 11.22 -8.40
CA ALA A 104 -5.39 9.83 -8.16
C ALA A 104 -6.44 9.72 -7.05
N SER A 105 -7.06 8.55 -6.99
CA SER A 105 -7.88 8.17 -5.85
C SER A 105 -6.99 7.84 -4.66
N ILE A 106 -7.22 8.51 -3.55
CA ILE A 106 -6.49 8.25 -2.30
C ILE A 106 -7.38 7.45 -1.37
N ILE A 107 -6.87 6.31 -0.90
CA ILE A 107 -7.52 5.49 0.12
C ILE A 107 -6.65 5.57 1.36
N ARG A 108 -7.23 5.98 2.48
CA ARG A 108 -6.53 5.98 3.77
C ARG A 108 -6.78 4.68 4.50
N SER A 109 -5.72 4.16 5.10
CA SER A 109 -5.82 2.96 5.91
C SER A 109 -5.00 3.11 7.19
N MET A 110 -5.51 2.51 8.26
CA MET A 110 -4.83 2.45 9.56
C MET A 110 -4.73 0.98 9.97
N PRO A 111 -3.73 0.27 9.43
CA PRO A 111 -3.48 -1.12 9.80
C PRO A 111 -2.69 -1.23 11.09
N ASN A 112 -2.48 -2.45 11.55
CA ASN A 112 -1.58 -2.74 12.66
C ASN A 112 -0.70 -3.96 12.35
N THR A 113 0.35 -4.17 13.16
CA THR A 113 1.34 -5.22 12.91
C THR A 113 0.78 -6.64 13.07
N ALA A 114 -0.37 -6.82 13.70
CA ALA A 114 -1.04 -8.11 13.78
C ALA A 114 -1.46 -8.63 12.39
N SER A 115 -1.43 -7.77 11.37
CA SER A 115 -1.63 -8.18 9.97
C SER A 115 -0.67 -9.28 9.54
N ALA A 116 0.54 -9.31 10.10
CA ALA A 116 1.53 -10.35 9.80
C ALA A 116 1.03 -11.76 10.14
N TYR A 117 0.07 -11.86 11.04
CA TYR A 117 -0.50 -13.13 11.51
C TYR A 117 -1.96 -13.30 11.08
N ASN A 118 -2.42 -12.52 10.11
CA ASN A 118 -3.80 -12.49 9.62
C ASN A 118 -4.82 -12.18 10.73
N LYS A 119 -4.40 -11.41 11.72
CA LYS A 119 -5.20 -10.96 12.87
C LYS A 119 -5.22 -9.45 13.02
N GLY A 120 -4.93 -8.74 11.95
CA GLY A 120 -4.97 -7.29 11.93
C GLY A 120 -6.37 -6.73 12.08
N ILE A 121 -6.44 -5.46 12.44
CA ILE A 121 -7.66 -4.65 12.35
C ILE A 121 -7.27 -3.41 11.59
N THR A 122 -7.93 -3.17 10.46
CA THR A 122 -7.59 -2.05 9.58
C THR A 122 -8.81 -1.17 9.38
N ALA A 123 -8.70 0.11 9.73
CA ALA A 123 -9.70 1.10 9.37
C ALA A 123 -9.42 1.60 7.96
N LEU A 124 -10.44 1.75 7.16
CA LEU A 124 -10.35 2.18 5.75
C LEU A 124 -11.31 3.34 5.48
N TYR A 125 -10.82 4.32 4.74
CA TYR A 125 -11.64 5.43 4.28
C TYR A 125 -11.22 5.90 2.88
N ALA A 126 -12.21 6.22 2.06
CA ALA A 126 -12.03 6.93 0.80
C ALA A 126 -13.25 7.81 0.55
N GLU A 127 -13.09 8.86 -0.24
CA GLU A 127 -14.21 9.73 -0.62
C GLU A 127 -15.22 8.99 -1.49
N ASP A 128 -14.74 8.15 -2.41
CA ASP A 128 -15.58 7.29 -3.24
C ASP A 128 -15.40 5.83 -2.84
N GLN A 129 -16.30 5.35 -1.99
CA GLN A 129 -16.26 3.96 -1.49
C GLN A 129 -16.88 2.96 -2.46
N GLU A 130 -17.47 3.43 -3.55
CA GLU A 130 -17.97 2.56 -4.61
C GLU A 130 -16.94 2.29 -5.70
N ALA A 131 -15.81 3.02 -5.69
CA ALA A 131 -14.75 2.85 -6.67
C ALA A 131 -14.15 1.44 -6.60
N PRO A 132 -13.78 0.83 -7.76
CA PRO A 132 -13.16 -0.48 -7.77
C PRO A 132 -11.89 -0.56 -6.92
N ALA A 133 -11.10 0.51 -6.87
CA ALA A 133 -9.89 0.57 -6.05
C ALA A 133 -10.19 0.42 -4.56
N PHE A 134 -11.29 1.02 -4.07
CA PHE A 134 -11.68 0.86 -2.66
C PHE A 134 -12.06 -0.59 -2.36
N LYS A 135 -12.78 -1.24 -3.27
CA LYS A 135 -13.12 -2.66 -3.12
C LYS A 135 -11.88 -3.55 -3.09
N ASN A 136 -10.89 -3.24 -3.94
CA ASN A 136 -9.60 -3.93 -3.94
C ASN A 136 -8.87 -3.73 -2.60
N ALA A 137 -8.91 -2.53 -2.03
CA ALA A 137 -8.31 -2.26 -0.72
C ALA A 137 -8.98 -3.06 0.39
N CYS A 138 -10.31 -3.13 0.37
CA CYS A 138 -11.07 -3.96 1.33
C CYS A 138 -10.67 -5.43 1.20
N ASP A 139 -10.65 -5.97 -0.01
CA ASP A 139 -10.27 -7.35 -0.25
C ASP A 139 -8.85 -7.66 0.24
N LEU A 140 -7.93 -6.73 -0.01
CA LEU A 140 -6.55 -6.86 0.45
C LEU A 140 -6.47 -7.00 1.97
N PHE A 141 -7.10 -6.07 2.70
CA PHE A 141 -7.01 -6.07 4.15
C PHE A 141 -7.84 -7.18 4.81
N GLU A 142 -8.90 -7.65 4.18
CA GLU A 142 -9.63 -8.83 4.66
C GLU A 142 -8.77 -10.10 4.64
N ARG A 143 -7.78 -10.16 3.76
CA ARG A 143 -6.81 -11.26 3.75
C ARG A 143 -5.92 -11.28 4.97
N VAL A 144 -5.74 -10.15 5.63
CA VAL A 144 -4.81 -10.01 6.76
C VAL A 144 -5.49 -9.70 8.09
N GLY A 145 -6.83 -9.73 8.14
CA GLY A 145 -7.58 -9.52 9.37
C GLY A 145 -8.98 -8.96 9.13
N HIS A 146 -9.46 -8.22 10.11
CA HIS A 146 -10.76 -7.55 10.04
C HIS A 146 -10.61 -6.14 9.48
N ILE A 147 -11.64 -5.66 8.81
CA ILE A 147 -11.68 -4.28 8.32
C ILE A 147 -12.83 -3.51 8.98
N MET A 148 -12.64 -2.20 9.09
CA MET A 148 -13.65 -1.25 9.53
C MET A 148 -13.71 -0.14 8.50
N VAL A 149 -14.83 -0.05 7.77
CA VAL A 149 -15.03 1.03 6.79
C VAL A 149 -15.57 2.24 7.52
N MET A 150 -14.86 3.36 7.44
CA MET A 150 -15.20 4.59 8.14
C MET A 150 -16.08 5.48 7.27
N GLU A 151 -17.05 6.14 7.89
CA GLU A 151 -17.95 7.06 7.19
C GLU A 151 -17.31 8.43 6.91
N ASN A 152 -16.30 8.79 7.69
CA ASN A 152 -15.56 10.04 7.53
C ASN A 152 -14.10 9.82 7.85
N GLU A 153 -13.27 10.81 7.48
CA GLU A 153 -11.82 10.72 7.58
C GLU A 153 -11.29 10.86 9.01
N ASP A 154 -12.03 11.50 9.90
CA ASP A 154 -11.60 11.80 11.28
C ASP A 154 -11.82 10.64 12.25
#